data_fd57567ce5c804651a626cc48c03fc43
#
_entry.id   fd57567ce5c804651a626cc48c03fc43
#
_cell.length_a   1.000
_cell.length_b   1.000
_cell.length_c   1.000
_cell.angle_alpha   90.00
_cell.angle_beta   90.00
_cell.angle_gamma   90.00
#
_symmetry.space_group_name_H-M   'P 1'
#
loop_
_entity.id
_entity.type
_entity.pdbx_description
1 polymer ?
#
loop_
_entity_poly.entity_id
_entity_poly.type
_entity_poly.pdbx_seq_one_letter_code
_entity_poly.pdbx_strand_id
1 'polypeptide(L)'
;MKNLLNKAMLINRSIFAVVAAATLLLTACESEAEWSPFTSKATIDYTAIGWNETSLSGKTSGAPGLTWKAMITEGSEWCSFSASSEKITATGAVGSSFKVYCTKNESTETRSAMVSIKFSDGYSIALPFDQLGKSENATYDRAWVEQPAEKSGESLIHKTYYTTLSNGKRVRNYSVCYDTDKKCSRWVAYPAHAIYTNGRNYTVGGSTEGRTNAWAYDDAVTQYKESSDWNTAFEILSTYVSELDTYDTYTLPIIPQKKQANISRNIGGGYARGHMLPSADRYNTWNTNAQTCYSTNIMAQQYDFNSGSWGTLENKVRNKVCADTLFVVVGTLFENSTTVSNSNGKVAVPSHCFKLLLRTKVGETDEGKPKIRIQDITSANDLMCIGFIFENNKAAASASLSSAVVSVAEIEERSGFKFFQNLNPAIAAEVKKQKNYSAWGF
;
A
#
# COMPACT_ATOMS: atom_id res chain seq x y z
N MET A 1 44.10 33.77 -49.16
CA MET A 1 44.40 32.50 -48.50
C MET A 1 44.45 32.55 -46.97
N LYS A 2 45.04 33.60 -46.37
CA LYS A 2 45.05 33.70 -44.85
C LYS A 2 43.68 33.85 -44.18
N ASN A 3 42.69 34.46 -44.82
CA ASN A 3 41.36 34.65 -44.24
C ASN A 3 40.43 33.41 -44.27
N LEU A 4 40.69 32.45 -45.13
CA LEU A 4 39.95 31.19 -45.17
C LEU A 4 40.45 30.17 -44.13
N LEU A 5 41.77 30.18 -43.84
CA LEU A 5 42.34 29.31 -42.80
C LEU A 5 41.88 29.72 -41.37
N ASN A 6 41.74 31.02 -41.12
CA ASN A 6 41.26 31.48 -39.81
C ASN A 6 39.77 31.19 -39.59
N LYS A 7 38.94 31.21 -40.65
CA LYS A 7 37.52 30.79 -40.52
C LYS A 7 37.36 29.28 -40.31
N ALA A 8 38.19 28.48 -40.97
CA ALA A 8 38.17 27.00 -40.78
C ALA A 8 38.65 26.60 -39.37
N MET A 9 39.64 27.33 -38.81
CA MET A 9 40.13 27.10 -37.44
C MET A 9 39.11 27.51 -36.35
N LEU A 10 38.34 28.57 -36.58
CA LEU A 10 37.28 29.01 -35.66
C LEU A 10 36.07 28.08 -35.69
N ILE A 11 35.71 27.53 -36.86
CA ILE A 11 34.61 26.56 -36.98
C ILE A 11 35.00 25.23 -36.31
N ASN A 12 36.23 24.75 -36.48
CA ASN A 12 36.70 23.54 -35.81
C ASN A 12 36.76 23.67 -34.27
N ARG A 13 37.11 24.84 -33.75
CA ARG A 13 37.14 25.09 -32.30
C ARG A 13 35.72 25.14 -31.72
N SER A 14 34.75 25.71 -32.46
CA SER A 14 33.34 25.73 -32.02
C SER A 14 32.69 24.37 -32.07
N ILE A 15 33.00 23.52 -33.06
CA ILE A 15 32.49 22.16 -33.16
C ILE A 15 33.09 21.27 -32.07
N PHE A 16 34.39 21.41 -31.75
CA PHE A 16 35.00 20.66 -30.64
C PHE A 16 34.46 21.11 -29.27
N ALA A 17 34.15 22.36 -29.07
CA ALA A 17 33.55 22.86 -27.83
C ALA A 17 32.11 22.37 -27.66
N VAL A 18 31.33 22.31 -28.74
CA VAL A 18 29.95 21.80 -28.71
C VAL A 18 29.93 20.27 -28.55
N VAL A 19 30.83 19.53 -29.18
CA VAL A 19 30.94 18.09 -29.01
C VAL A 19 31.46 17.74 -27.61
N ALA A 20 32.42 18.49 -27.07
CA ALA A 20 32.89 18.30 -25.68
C ALA A 20 31.83 18.68 -24.64
N ALA A 21 31.01 19.71 -24.89
CA ALA A 21 29.89 20.07 -24.04
C ALA A 21 28.74 19.05 -24.14
N ALA A 22 28.48 18.54 -25.35
CA ALA A 22 27.49 17.48 -25.54
C ALA A 22 27.92 16.12 -24.92
N THR A 23 29.23 15.79 -24.99
CA THR A 23 29.76 14.58 -24.34
C THR A 23 29.82 14.74 -22.82
N LEU A 24 30.08 15.92 -22.30
CA LEU A 24 30.00 16.22 -20.86
C LEU A 24 28.55 16.26 -20.34
N LEU A 25 27.58 16.60 -21.17
CA LEU A 25 26.15 16.54 -20.84
C LEU A 25 25.60 15.11 -20.95
N LEU A 26 26.22 14.24 -21.75
CA LEU A 26 25.82 12.83 -21.87
C LEU A 26 26.48 11.90 -20.81
N THR A 27 27.55 12.34 -20.15
CA THR A 27 28.17 11.61 -19.05
C THR A 27 27.72 12.09 -17.66
N ALA A 28 26.92 13.18 -17.59
CA ALA A 28 26.34 13.67 -16.34
C ALA A 28 24.93 13.10 -16.03
N CYS A 29 24.46 12.17 -16.85
CA CYS A 29 23.16 11.55 -16.66
C CYS A 29 23.27 10.04 -16.60
N GLU A 30 23.94 9.54 -15.61
CA GLU A 30 23.75 8.19 -15.06
C GLU A 30 24.57 8.06 -13.77
N SER A 31 24.41 8.98 -12.82
CA SER A 31 24.51 8.55 -11.44
C SER A 31 23.20 7.82 -11.19
N GLU A 32 23.21 6.50 -11.25
CA GLU A 32 22.20 5.70 -10.57
C GLU A 32 22.07 6.33 -9.18
N ALA A 33 20.91 6.93 -8.89
CA ALA A 33 20.64 7.37 -7.54
C ALA A 33 20.70 6.10 -6.71
N GLU A 34 21.79 5.91 -5.97
CA GLU A 34 21.91 4.79 -5.06
C GLU A 34 20.69 4.85 -4.16
N TRP A 35 19.92 3.77 -4.20
CA TRP A 35 18.75 3.63 -3.36
C TRP A 35 19.22 3.69 -1.90
N SER A 36 18.98 4.81 -1.26
CA SER A 36 19.23 4.97 0.17
C SER A 36 17.96 4.64 0.92
N PRO A 37 18.01 3.73 1.90
CA PRO A 37 16.85 3.46 2.74
C PRO A 37 16.42 4.75 3.44
N PHE A 38 15.11 5.00 3.49
CA PHE A 38 14.58 6.15 4.19
C PHE A 38 14.91 6.09 5.66
N THR A 39 15.45 7.18 6.15
CA THR A 39 15.58 7.42 7.59
C THR A 39 14.38 8.19 8.14
N SER A 40 13.74 9.04 7.33
CA SER A 40 12.62 9.88 7.75
C SER A 40 11.29 9.17 7.58
N LYS A 41 10.47 9.19 8.63
CA LYS A 41 9.13 8.59 8.68
C LYS A 41 8.16 9.54 9.38
N ALA A 42 6.89 9.44 9.00
CA ALA A 42 5.80 10.07 9.75
C ALA A 42 4.59 9.13 9.78
N THR A 43 3.89 9.16 10.89
CA THR A 43 2.66 8.38 11.11
C THR A 43 1.63 9.23 11.82
N ILE A 44 0.37 8.86 11.69
CA ILE A 44 -0.74 9.36 12.51
C ILE A 44 -1.31 8.20 13.32
N ASP A 45 -1.86 8.52 14.50
CA ASP A 45 -2.37 7.50 15.43
C ASP A 45 -3.54 6.72 14.83
N TYR A 46 -4.38 7.40 14.04
CA TYR A 46 -5.57 6.83 13.42
C TYR A 46 -5.73 7.33 12.00
N THR A 47 -6.15 6.46 11.12
CA THR A 47 -6.50 6.77 9.74
C THR A 47 -8.01 7.04 9.58
N ALA A 48 -8.79 6.85 10.65
CA ALA A 48 -10.18 7.28 10.76
C ALA A 48 -10.48 7.70 12.19
N ILE A 49 -11.24 8.77 12.36
CA ILE A 49 -11.71 9.29 13.65
C ILE A 49 -13.24 9.40 13.65
N GLY A 50 -13.85 9.31 14.83
CA GLY A 50 -15.30 9.46 14.99
C GLY A 50 -15.78 10.88 14.67
N TRP A 51 -17.07 11.02 14.34
CA TRP A 51 -17.70 12.30 13.98
C TRP A 51 -17.51 13.41 15.04
N ASN A 52 -17.43 13.04 16.31
CA ASN A 52 -17.28 13.94 17.45
C ASN A 52 -15.84 14.05 17.98
N GLU A 53 -14.91 13.35 17.39
CA GLU A 53 -13.49 13.45 17.73
C GLU A 53 -12.90 14.69 17.07
N THR A 54 -12.24 15.51 17.88
CA THR A 54 -11.77 16.84 17.46
C THR A 54 -10.26 16.95 17.35
N SER A 55 -9.55 15.85 17.43
CA SER A 55 -8.11 15.84 17.15
C SER A 55 -7.55 14.44 16.94
N LEU A 56 -6.44 14.38 16.23
CA LEU A 56 -5.57 13.21 16.13
C LEU A 56 -4.11 13.65 16.28
N SER A 57 -3.25 12.73 16.68
CA SER A 57 -1.83 12.99 16.84
C SER A 57 -1.04 12.26 15.76
N GLY A 58 0.12 12.81 15.43
CA GLY A 58 1.09 12.16 14.60
C GLY A 58 2.51 12.34 15.16
N LYS A 59 3.41 11.52 14.70
CA LYS A 59 4.82 11.57 15.10
C LYS A 59 5.73 11.42 13.89
N THR A 60 6.92 11.97 14.02
CA THR A 60 7.98 11.84 13.03
C THR A 60 9.15 11.08 13.63
N SER A 61 9.91 10.38 12.81
CA SER A 61 11.17 9.72 13.18
C SER A 61 12.16 9.78 12.02
N GLY A 62 13.43 9.59 12.28
CA GLY A 62 14.48 9.63 11.27
C GLY A 62 15.83 10.01 11.84
N ALA A 63 16.77 10.41 10.98
CA ALA A 63 18.10 10.80 11.40
C ALA A 63 18.07 12.08 12.28
N PRO A 64 18.93 12.13 13.33
CA PRO A 64 19.07 13.32 14.16
C PRO A 64 19.45 14.57 13.33
N GLY A 65 18.91 15.72 13.72
CA GLY A 65 19.20 17.01 13.06
C GLY A 65 18.34 17.33 11.86
N LEU A 66 17.52 16.40 11.36
CA LEU A 66 16.54 16.68 10.33
C LEU A 66 15.36 17.44 10.90
N THR A 67 14.73 18.24 10.03
CA THR A 67 13.50 18.97 10.32
C THR A 67 12.39 18.54 9.36
N TRP A 68 11.16 18.85 9.73
CA TRP A 68 10.00 18.60 8.87
C TRP A 68 9.10 19.84 8.78
N LYS A 69 8.42 19.94 7.66
CA LYS A 69 7.34 20.90 7.42
C LYS A 69 6.10 20.12 6.99
N ALA A 70 5.01 20.30 7.72
CA ALA A 70 3.71 19.72 7.41
C ALA A 70 2.76 20.77 6.84
N MET A 71 1.86 20.34 5.97
CA MET A 71 0.77 21.13 5.43
C MET A 71 -0.49 20.27 5.29
N ILE A 72 -1.64 20.81 5.67
CA ILE A 72 -2.93 20.24 5.38
C ILE A 72 -3.25 20.58 3.93
N THR A 73 -3.20 19.59 3.05
CA THR A 73 -3.40 19.74 1.60
C THR A 73 -4.83 19.46 1.17
N GLU A 74 -5.62 18.81 2.04
CA GLU A 74 -7.05 18.56 1.86
C GLU A 74 -7.73 18.59 3.23
N GLY A 75 -8.96 19.07 3.28
CA GLY A 75 -9.73 19.19 4.52
C GLY A 75 -9.34 20.40 5.36
N SER A 76 -8.67 21.40 4.80
CA SER A 76 -8.24 22.61 5.49
C SER A 76 -9.41 23.47 6.01
N GLU A 77 -10.60 23.28 5.48
CA GLU A 77 -11.82 23.94 5.89
C GLU A 77 -12.37 23.41 7.23
N TRP A 78 -11.90 22.26 7.68
CA TRP A 78 -12.33 21.63 8.94
C TRP A 78 -11.18 21.09 9.80
N CYS A 79 -9.95 21.13 9.28
CA CYS A 79 -8.72 20.72 9.98
C CYS A 79 -7.72 21.87 10.11
N SER A 80 -6.98 21.88 11.22
CA SER A 80 -5.88 22.82 11.43
C SER A 80 -4.79 22.22 12.33
N PHE A 81 -3.60 22.81 12.34
CA PHE A 81 -2.56 22.51 13.32
C PHE A 81 -2.68 23.33 14.61
N SER A 82 -3.78 24.04 14.81
CA SER A 82 -4.03 24.84 16.00
C SER A 82 -5.47 24.69 16.44
N ALA A 83 -5.69 24.53 17.73
CA ALA A 83 -7.05 24.46 18.30
C ALA A 83 -7.81 25.79 18.23
N SER A 84 -7.11 26.92 18.00
CA SER A 84 -7.66 28.26 18.11
C SER A 84 -7.52 29.10 16.84
N SER A 85 -6.94 28.56 15.78
CA SER A 85 -6.74 29.29 14.52
C SER A 85 -6.70 28.34 13.32
N GLU A 86 -7.01 28.86 12.13
CA GLU A 86 -6.99 28.12 10.86
C GLU A 86 -5.54 27.94 10.33
N LYS A 87 -4.67 27.40 11.17
CA LYS A 87 -3.27 27.18 10.81
C LYS A 87 -3.10 25.88 10.06
N ILE A 88 -2.89 25.94 8.74
CA ILE A 88 -2.75 24.77 7.87
C ILE A 88 -1.31 24.28 7.71
N THR A 89 -0.32 24.91 8.35
CA THR A 89 1.09 24.47 8.29
C THR A 89 1.68 24.32 9.69
N ALA A 90 2.59 23.37 9.84
CA ALA A 90 3.38 23.16 11.04
C ALA A 90 4.83 22.80 10.67
N THR A 91 5.76 22.99 11.60
CA THR A 91 7.17 22.62 11.44
C THR A 91 7.69 22.04 12.75
N GLY A 92 8.71 21.21 12.67
CA GLY A 92 9.35 20.65 13.84
C GLY A 92 10.66 19.93 13.53
N ALA A 93 11.33 19.49 14.56
CA ALA A 93 12.46 18.59 14.43
C ALA A 93 11.98 17.14 14.25
N VAL A 94 12.72 16.34 13.51
CA VAL A 94 12.48 14.89 13.44
C VAL A 94 12.56 14.29 14.84
N GLY A 95 11.69 13.35 15.15
CA GLY A 95 11.48 12.80 16.51
C GLY A 95 10.41 13.54 17.32
N SER A 96 9.90 14.70 16.84
CA SER A 96 8.80 15.40 17.50
C SER A 96 7.43 14.89 17.02
N SER A 97 6.41 15.14 17.84
CA SER A 97 5.01 14.89 17.49
C SER A 97 4.34 16.15 16.95
N PHE A 98 3.27 15.98 16.20
CA PHE A 98 2.36 17.03 15.78
C PHE A 98 0.92 16.65 16.13
N LYS A 99 0.04 17.62 16.13
CA LYS A 99 -1.39 17.39 16.39
C LYS A 99 -2.22 18.10 15.32
N VAL A 100 -3.20 17.39 14.80
CA VAL A 100 -4.22 17.95 13.92
C VAL A 100 -5.50 18.08 14.70
N TYR A 101 -6.09 19.26 14.68
CA TYR A 101 -7.38 19.56 15.28
C TYR A 101 -8.45 19.57 14.19
N CYS A 102 -9.62 19.06 14.51
CA CYS A 102 -10.74 18.92 13.58
C CYS A 102 -12.00 19.51 14.20
N THR A 103 -12.85 20.10 13.39
CA THR A 103 -14.24 20.39 13.81
C THR A 103 -15.04 19.08 13.87
N LYS A 104 -16.16 19.06 14.59
CA LYS A 104 -17.08 17.92 14.55
C LYS A 104 -17.69 17.77 13.16
N ASN A 105 -17.87 16.55 12.71
CA ASN A 105 -18.57 16.26 11.47
C ASN A 105 -20.07 16.01 11.77
N GLU A 106 -20.86 17.05 11.74
CA GLU A 106 -22.29 16.96 12.01
C GLU A 106 -23.11 16.41 10.81
N SER A 107 -22.45 16.19 9.66
CA SER A 107 -23.10 15.56 8.51
C SER A 107 -23.19 14.04 8.64
N THR A 108 -23.99 13.38 7.83
CA THR A 108 -24.07 11.91 7.76
C THR A 108 -22.98 11.30 6.88
N GLU A 109 -22.25 12.13 6.14
CA GLU A 109 -21.22 11.67 5.20
C GLU A 109 -19.82 11.73 5.82
N THR A 110 -19.03 10.70 5.57
CA THR A 110 -17.60 10.70 5.92
C THR A 110 -16.87 11.74 5.09
N ARG A 111 -15.97 12.48 5.71
CA ARG A 111 -15.10 13.45 5.05
C ARG A 111 -13.63 13.09 5.25
N SER A 112 -12.79 13.47 4.31
CA SER A 112 -11.38 13.11 4.26
C SER A 112 -10.47 14.31 4.37
N ALA A 113 -9.31 14.12 4.97
CA ALA A 113 -8.24 15.11 5.02
C ALA A 113 -6.89 14.48 4.71
N MET A 114 -5.94 15.34 4.34
CA MET A 114 -4.58 14.96 4.03
C MET A 114 -3.58 15.87 4.74
N VAL A 115 -2.62 15.25 5.41
CA VAL A 115 -1.43 15.93 5.93
C VAL A 115 -0.23 15.52 5.09
N SER A 116 0.33 16.44 4.34
CA SER A 116 1.60 16.25 3.62
C SER A 116 2.76 16.72 4.50
N ILE A 117 3.78 15.88 4.67
CA ILE A 117 4.98 16.20 5.45
C ILE A 117 6.19 16.11 4.52
N LYS A 118 6.96 17.18 4.45
CA LYS A 118 8.25 17.26 3.75
C LYS A 118 9.37 17.36 4.77
N PHE A 119 10.36 16.50 4.65
CA PHE A 119 11.56 16.49 5.49
C PHE A 119 12.70 17.26 4.83
N SER A 120 13.65 17.73 5.63
CA SER A 120 14.81 18.50 5.14
C SER A 120 15.80 17.67 4.31
N ASP A 121 15.72 16.34 4.34
CA ASP A 121 16.46 15.44 3.44
C ASP A 121 15.80 15.32 2.05
N GLY A 122 14.68 16.02 1.81
CA GLY A 122 13.94 16.01 0.56
C GLY A 122 12.82 14.97 0.48
N TYR A 123 12.72 14.06 1.46
CA TYR A 123 11.62 13.09 1.52
C TYR A 123 10.29 13.76 1.84
N SER A 124 9.22 13.23 1.25
CA SER A 124 7.86 13.67 1.54
C SER A 124 6.95 12.46 1.74
N ILE A 125 5.98 12.60 2.64
CA ILE A 125 4.96 11.59 2.89
C ILE A 125 3.60 12.26 3.02
N ALA A 126 2.57 11.60 2.50
CA ALA A 126 1.18 12.00 2.64
C ALA A 126 0.50 11.07 3.66
N LEU A 127 -0.18 11.64 4.63
CA LEU A 127 -0.89 10.96 5.71
C LEU A 127 -2.39 11.26 5.60
N PRO A 128 -3.14 10.44 4.87
CA PRO A 128 -4.59 10.60 4.78
C PRO A 128 -5.28 10.12 6.05
N PHE A 129 -6.40 10.76 6.40
CA PHE A 129 -7.31 10.26 7.41
C PHE A 129 -8.75 10.68 7.11
N ASP A 130 -9.69 9.90 7.61
CA ASP A 130 -11.11 10.15 7.45
C ASP A 130 -11.72 10.61 8.80
N GLN A 131 -12.71 11.48 8.73
CA GLN A 131 -13.62 11.71 9.85
C GLN A 131 -15.03 11.31 9.43
N LEU A 132 -15.59 10.40 10.21
CA LEU A 132 -16.88 9.80 9.91
C LEU A 132 -18.01 10.79 10.03
N GLY A 133 -19.08 10.48 9.31
CA GLY A 133 -20.33 11.19 9.44
C GLY A 133 -21.03 10.87 10.76
N LYS A 134 -21.86 11.81 11.24
CA LYS A 134 -22.71 11.62 12.40
C LYS A 134 -23.77 10.57 12.08
N SER A 135 -23.67 9.40 12.68
CA SER A 135 -24.67 8.34 12.59
C SER A 135 -24.99 7.83 13.99
N GLU A 136 -26.14 7.21 14.17
CA GLU A 136 -26.49 6.54 15.44
C GLU A 136 -25.50 5.42 15.81
N ASN A 137 -24.71 4.97 14.83
CA ASN A 137 -23.72 3.91 14.94
C ASN A 137 -22.27 4.42 14.94
N ALA A 138 -22.03 5.70 15.09
CA ALA A 138 -20.73 6.35 14.88
C ALA A 138 -19.62 6.08 15.90
N THR A 139 -19.83 5.22 16.87
CA THR A 139 -18.77 4.75 17.79
C THR A 139 -17.86 3.70 17.20
N TYR A 140 -17.99 3.46 15.97
CA TYR A 140 -17.75 2.27 15.24
C TYR A 140 -16.36 2.15 14.58
N ASP A 141 -15.59 3.20 14.39
CA ASP A 141 -14.94 3.23 13.11
C ASP A 141 -13.43 3.33 13.11
N ARG A 142 -12.86 3.07 14.23
CA ARG A 142 -11.43 2.72 14.32
C ARG A 142 -11.16 1.25 14.05
N ALA A 143 -12.19 0.51 13.70
CA ALA A 143 -12.11 -0.93 13.61
C ALA A 143 -11.84 -1.39 12.19
N TRP A 144 -10.72 -1.04 11.65
CA TRP A 144 -10.12 -1.82 10.58
C TRP A 144 -9.64 -3.14 11.16
N VAL A 145 -10.52 -4.09 11.20
CA VAL A 145 -10.28 -5.36 11.90
C VAL A 145 -9.13 -6.14 11.28
N GLU A 146 -8.92 -5.98 9.98
CA GLU A 146 -7.78 -6.56 9.28
C GLU A 146 -6.45 -5.87 9.61
N GLN A 147 -6.48 -4.64 10.12
CA GLN A 147 -5.26 -3.87 10.37
C GLN A 147 -4.41 -4.52 11.46
N PRO A 148 -3.20 -5.02 11.16
CA PRO A 148 -2.29 -5.52 12.17
C PRO A 148 -1.77 -4.40 13.07
N ALA A 149 -1.31 -4.77 14.26
CA ALA A 149 -0.60 -3.83 15.11
C ALA A 149 0.65 -3.30 14.41
N GLU A 150 0.91 -2.01 14.52
CA GLU A 150 2.17 -1.44 14.07
C GLU A 150 3.33 -2.00 14.89
N LYS A 151 4.40 -2.36 14.21
CA LYS A 151 5.64 -2.78 14.82
C LYS A 151 6.71 -1.76 14.46
N SER A 152 7.35 -1.19 15.47
CA SER A 152 8.48 -0.29 15.25
C SER A 152 9.69 -1.07 14.74
N GLY A 153 10.41 -0.48 13.80
CA GLY A 153 11.66 -1.00 13.25
C GLY A 153 12.18 0.01 12.22
N GLU A 154 13.47 0.22 12.17
CA GLU A 154 14.07 1.24 11.29
C GLU A 154 13.78 1.00 9.81
N SER A 155 13.69 -0.29 9.41
CA SER A 155 13.39 -0.67 8.03
C SER A 155 11.90 -0.82 7.73
N LEU A 156 10.99 -0.65 8.71
CA LEU A 156 9.57 -0.87 8.52
C LEU A 156 8.81 0.44 8.26
N ILE A 157 8.06 0.46 7.17
CA ILE A 157 7.17 1.56 6.79
C ILE A 157 5.73 1.04 6.77
N HIS A 158 4.88 1.69 7.56
CA HIS A 158 3.44 1.43 7.56
C HIS A 158 2.73 2.48 6.71
N LYS A 159 1.88 2.03 5.78
CA LYS A 159 1.10 2.92 4.92
C LYS A 159 -0.26 2.31 4.61
N THR A 160 -1.27 3.18 4.52
CA THR A 160 -2.60 2.83 4.00
C THR A 160 -2.84 3.53 2.68
N TYR A 161 -3.40 2.80 1.74
CA TYR A 161 -3.81 3.29 0.42
C TYR A 161 -5.32 3.46 0.39
N TYR A 162 -5.74 4.58 -0.17
CA TYR A 162 -7.13 4.90 -0.40
C TYR A 162 -7.42 4.95 -1.89
N THR A 163 -8.67 4.76 -2.24
CA THR A 163 -9.16 4.86 -3.61
C THR A 163 -10.58 5.39 -3.62
N THR A 164 -11.00 5.95 -4.75
CA THR A 164 -12.38 6.34 -4.99
C THR A 164 -13.05 5.29 -5.87
N LEU A 165 -14.16 4.75 -5.41
CA LEU A 165 -14.96 3.78 -6.15
C LEU A 165 -15.79 4.46 -7.24
N SER A 166 -16.31 3.66 -8.18
CA SER A 166 -17.17 4.13 -9.28
C SER A 166 -18.43 4.87 -8.83
N ASN A 167 -18.87 4.66 -7.60
CA ASN A 167 -20.00 5.38 -6.99
C ASN A 167 -19.59 6.69 -6.30
N GLY A 168 -18.34 7.14 -6.46
CA GLY A 168 -17.80 8.34 -5.85
C GLY A 168 -17.36 8.20 -4.38
N LYS A 169 -17.58 7.05 -3.76
CA LYS A 169 -17.16 6.83 -2.37
C LYS A 169 -15.65 6.59 -2.28
N ARG A 170 -14.98 7.38 -1.46
CA ARG A 170 -13.59 7.13 -1.07
C ARG A 170 -13.56 6.04 -0.02
N VAL A 171 -12.70 5.05 -0.21
CA VAL A 171 -12.57 3.89 0.65
C VAL A 171 -11.10 3.52 0.84
N ARG A 172 -10.82 2.85 1.95
CA ARG A 172 -9.53 2.17 2.15
C ARG A 172 -9.39 1.07 1.10
N ASN A 173 -8.28 1.07 0.38
CA ASN A 173 -7.95 -0.01 -0.56
C ASN A 173 -7.21 -1.14 0.16
N TYR A 174 -6.09 -0.83 0.79
CA TYR A 174 -5.31 -1.76 1.62
C TYR A 174 -4.27 -1.02 2.46
N SER A 175 -3.72 -1.72 3.44
CA SER A 175 -2.60 -1.24 4.25
C SER A 175 -1.41 -2.19 4.15
N VAL A 176 -0.20 -1.66 4.33
CA VAL A 176 1.05 -2.42 4.24
C VAL A 176 1.98 -2.14 5.42
N CYS A 177 2.78 -3.14 5.73
CA CYS A 177 4.02 -2.98 6.47
C CYS A 177 5.16 -3.37 5.53
N TYR A 178 5.79 -2.39 4.89
CA TYR A 178 6.88 -2.61 3.95
C TYR A 178 8.22 -2.62 4.66
N ASP A 179 9.03 -3.63 4.37
CA ASP A 179 10.39 -3.77 4.88
C ASP A 179 11.38 -3.32 3.79
N THR A 180 12.01 -2.16 4.01
CA THR A 180 12.92 -1.54 3.03
C THR A 180 14.19 -2.36 2.80
N ASP A 181 14.67 -3.10 3.80
CA ASP A 181 15.83 -3.98 3.68
C ASP A 181 15.52 -5.22 2.85
N LYS A 182 14.31 -5.76 3.00
CA LYS A 182 13.83 -6.91 2.22
C LYS A 182 13.32 -6.52 0.85
N LYS A 183 12.96 -5.23 0.63
CA LYS A 183 12.22 -4.75 -0.53
C LYS A 183 10.93 -5.54 -0.77
N CYS A 184 10.24 -5.85 0.31
CA CYS A 184 9.05 -6.67 0.34
C CYS A 184 8.21 -6.33 1.57
N SER A 185 6.90 -6.34 1.43
CA SER A 185 6.03 -6.15 2.59
C SER A 185 6.05 -7.39 3.50
N ARG A 186 6.09 -7.14 4.81
CA ARG A 186 5.91 -8.17 5.84
C ARG A 186 4.47 -8.64 5.89
N TRP A 187 3.54 -7.71 5.64
CA TRP A 187 2.13 -7.99 5.45
C TRP A 187 1.45 -6.92 4.60
N VAL A 188 0.35 -7.31 3.97
CA VAL A 188 -0.64 -6.48 3.29
C VAL A 188 -2.01 -6.87 3.84
N ALA A 189 -2.76 -5.90 4.35
CA ALA A 189 -4.06 -6.13 4.98
C ALA A 189 -5.15 -5.36 4.23
N TYR A 190 -6.29 -6.02 3.96
CA TYR A 190 -7.35 -5.42 3.17
C TYR A 190 -8.74 -5.99 3.45
N PRO A 191 -9.79 -5.17 3.32
CA PRO A 191 -11.16 -5.67 3.28
C PRO A 191 -11.44 -6.29 1.91
N ALA A 192 -12.04 -7.45 1.88
CA ALA A 192 -12.60 -8.07 0.68
C ALA A 192 -14.12 -7.98 0.74
N HIS A 193 -14.72 -7.28 -0.22
CA HIS A 193 -16.14 -6.99 -0.29
C HIS A 193 -16.55 -6.80 -1.75
N ALA A 194 -17.78 -7.10 -2.08
CA ALA A 194 -18.32 -7.00 -3.45
C ALA A 194 -18.17 -5.60 -4.07
N ILE A 195 -18.16 -4.53 -3.26
CA ILE A 195 -17.96 -3.15 -3.74
C ILE A 195 -16.62 -2.94 -4.46
N TYR A 196 -15.59 -3.72 -4.14
CA TYR A 196 -14.26 -3.59 -4.76
C TYR A 196 -14.15 -4.33 -6.09
N THR A 197 -15.05 -5.28 -6.34
CA THR A 197 -15.06 -6.11 -7.56
C THR A 197 -16.19 -5.75 -8.51
N ASN A 198 -17.31 -5.24 -7.99
CA ASN A 198 -18.49 -4.88 -8.78
C ASN A 198 -18.38 -3.45 -9.33
N GLY A 199 -19.14 -3.17 -10.37
CA GLY A 199 -19.25 -1.82 -10.92
C GLY A 199 -18.05 -1.36 -11.74
N ARG A 200 -17.35 -2.30 -12.36
CA ARG A 200 -16.21 -1.99 -13.23
C ARG A 200 -16.58 -0.97 -14.30
N ASN A 201 -15.87 0.15 -14.33
CA ASN A 201 -16.14 1.28 -15.20
C ASN A 201 -14.94 1.68 -16.10
N TYR A 202 -13.96 0.81 -16.28
CA TYR A 202 -12.79 1.09 -17.11
C TYR A 202 -12.45 -0.07 -18.05
N THR A 203 -11.73 0.25 -19.12
CA THR A 203 -11.17 -0.70 -20.08
C THR A 203 -9.64 -0.60 -20.07
N VAL A 204 -8.97 -1.69 -20.39
CA VAL A 204 -7.52 -1.71 -20.59
C VAL A 204 -7.25 -2.28 -21.96
N GLY A 205 -6.60 -1.52 -22.83
CA GLY A 205 -6.30 -1.96 -24.20
C GLY A 205 -7.54 -2.31 -25.02
N GLY A 206 -8.68 -1.65 -24.75
CA GLY A 206 -9.96 -1.92 -25.44
C GLY A 206 -10.74 -3.13 -24.93
N SER A 207 -10.21 -3.84 -23.92
CA SER A 207 -10.87 -4.99 -23.30
C SER A 207 -11.44 -4.64 -21.93
N THR A 208 -12.64 -5.13 -21.62
CA THR A 208 -13.23 -5.07 -20.28
C THR A 208 -12.59 -6.06 -19.30
N GLU A 209 -11.74 -6.95 -19.79
CA GLU A 209 -11.01 -7.91 -18.97
C GLU A 209 -9.61 -7.41 -18.70
N GLY A 210 -9.32 -6.74 -17.65
CA GLY A 210 -7.97 -6.34 -17.59
C GLY A 210 -7.46 -5.89 -16.25
N ARG A 211 -6.33 -6.41 -15.97
CA ARG A 211 -5.39 -5.85 -15.03
C ARG A 211 -4.83 -4.61 -15.69
N THR A 212 -4.74 -3.52 -14.93
CA THR A 212 -4.11 -2.29 -15.43
C THR A 212 -2.65 -2.49 -15.80
N ASN A 213 -1.96 -3.48 -15.17
CA ASN A 213 -0.51 -3.68 -15.27
C ASN A 213 0.29 -2.38 -15.02
N ALA A 214 -0.24 -1.50 -14.21
CA ALA A 214 0.33 -0.21 -13.85
C ALA A 214 1.47 -0.39 -12.82
N TRP A 215 2.47 -1.17 -13.19
CA TRP A 215 3.62 -1.50 -12.34
C TRP A 215 4.43 -0.26 -12.01
N ALA A 216 4.46 0.10 -10.74
CA ALA A 216 5.09 1.33 -10.31
C ALA A 216 5.67 1.24 -8.90
N TYR A 217 6.53 2.19 -8.58
CA TYR A 217 6.93 2.46 -7.22
C TYR A 217 5.80 3.10 -6.44
N ASP A 218 5.97 3.02 -5.16
CA ASP A 218 5.30 3.91 -4.23
C ASP A 218 6.34 4.87 -3.62
N ASP A 219 6.06 6.14 -3.67
CA ASP A 219 6.89 7.21 -3.12
C ASP A 219 7.10 7.10 -1.60
N ALA A 220 6.19 6.44 -0.89
CA ALA A 220 6.34 6.19 0.54
C ALA A 220 7.54 5.31 0.89
N VAL A 221 8.11 4.59 -0.06
CA VAL A 221 9.21 3.65 0.14
C VAL A 221 10.47 3.99 -0.63
N THR A 222 10.44 5.06 -1.41
CA THR A 222 11.59 5.53 -2.19
C THR A 222 11.80 7.03 -1.99
N GLN A 223 13.05 7.45 -1.80
CA GLN A 223 13.38 8.88 -1.84
C GLN A 223 13.39 9.36 -3.28
N TYR A 224 12.47 10.26 -3.60
CA TYR A 224 12.54 11.03 -4.82
C TYR A 224 13.01 12.43 -4.51
N LYS A 225 14.17 12.74 -5.02
CA LYS A 225 14.54 14.12 -5.26
C LYS A 225 13.70 14.57 -6.46
N GLU A 226 13.09 15.74 -6.37
CA GLU A 226 12.39 16.39 -7.48
C GLU A 226 13.22 16.22 -8.76
N SER A 227 12.83 15.33 -9.61
CA SER A 227 13.56 15.00 -10.82
C SER A 227 12.61 14.93 -12.00
N SER A 228 13.16 15.00 -13.19
CA SER A 228 12.45 14.79 -14.46
C SER A 228 11.68 13.46 -14.52
N ASP A 229 11.96 12.53 -13.64
CA ASP A 229 11.27 11.23 -13.56
C ASP A 229 9.78 11.38 -13.21
N TRP A 230 9.39 12.44 -12.51
CA TRP A 230 7.99 12.78 -12.23
C TRP A 230 7.17 13.07 -13.48
N ASN A 231 7.73 13.90 -14.36
CA ASN A 231 7.06 14.25 -15.61
C ASN A 231 6.90 13.02 -16.50
N THR A 232 7.92 12.17 -16.54
CA THR A 232 7.87 10.91 -17.33
C THR A 232 6.83 9.94 -16.77
N ALA A 233 6.73 9.81 -15.45
CA ALA A 233 5.70 8.96 -14.83
C ALA A 233 4.30 9.51 -15.06
N PHE A 234 4.12 10.82 -15.01
CA PHE A 234 2.87 11.50 -15.30
C PHE A 234 2.46 11.36 -16.76
N GLU A 235 3.38 11.49 -17.71
CA GLU A 235 3.13 11.28 -19.14
C GLU A 235 2.73 9.83 -19.45
N ILE A 236 3.38 8.85 -18.83
CA ILE A 236 3.01 7.44 -18.99
C ILE A 236 1.59 7.20 -18.48
N LEU A 237 1.22 7.77 -17.33
CA LEU A 237 -0.13 7.69 -16.80
C LEU A 237 -1.16 8.38 -17.69
N SER A 238 -0.87 9.58 -18.15
CA SER A 238 -1.79 10.34 -19.02
C SER A 238 -2.00 9.65 -20.36
N THR A 239 -1.04 8.91 -20.88
CA THR A 239 -1.16 8.14 -22.13
C THR A 239 -2.02 6.89 -21.96
N TYR A 240 -2.04 6.30 -20.77
CA TYR A 240 -2.85 5.11 -20.47
C TYR A 240 -4.25 5.44 -19.94
N VAL A 241 -4.51 6.68 -19.57
CA VAL A 241 -5.69 7.07 -18.81
C VAL A 241 -6.24 8.40 -19.33
N SER A 242 -6.81 8.38 -20.52
CA SER A 242 -7.59 9.51 -21.02
C SER A 242 -8.87 9.79 -20.22
N GLU A 243 -9.13 9.03 -19.15
CA GLU A 243 -10.36 9.04 -18.35
C GLU A 243 -10.11 9.13 -16.85
N LEU A 244 -8.93 9.59 -16.40
CA LEU A 244 -8.69 9.91 -14.98
C LEU A 244 -9.42 11.20 -14.63
N ASP A 245 -10.71 11.10 -14.41
CA ASP A 245 -11.53 12.25 -13.99
C ASP A 245 -11.22 12.72 -12.57
N THR A 246 -10.54 11.92 -11.78
CA THR A 246 -10.04 12.34 -10.46
C THR A 246 -8.79 11.57 -10.13
N TYR A 247 -7.71 12.20 -10.35
CA TYR A 247 -6.43 11.78 -9.85
C TYR A 247 -6.51 11.71 -8.34
N ASP A 248 -6.43 10.51 -7.79
CA ASP A 248 -6.25 10.37 -6.36
C ASP A 248 -4.84 10.85 -6.02
N THR A 249 -4.70 12.13 -5.68
CA THR A 249 -3.44 12.78 -5.34
C THR A 249 -2.67 12.09 -4.21
N TYR A 250 -3.32 11.13 -3.55
CA TYR A 250 -2.75 10.34 -2.45
C TYR A 250 -1.90 9.17 -2.90
N THR A 251 -2.04 8.78 -4.14
CA THR A 251 -1.30 7.64 -4.70
C THR A 251 -0.12 8.04 -5.54
N LEU A 252 0.11 9.34 -5.65
CA LEU A 252 1.20 9.90 -6.41
C LEU A 252 2.39 10.29 -5.55
N PRO A 253 3.55 10.20 -6.17
CA PRO A 253 3.89 9.85 -7.54
C PRO A 253 4.08 8.36 -7.75
N ILE A 254 3.58 7.89 -8.89
CA ILE A 254 3.89 6.58 -9.41
C ILE A 254 5.17 6.68 -10.24
N ILE A 255 6.12 5.79 -10.00
CA ILE A 255 7.40 5.84 -10.68
C ILE A 255 7.57 4.64 -11.58
N PRO A 256 8.16 4.80 -12.77
CA PRO A 256 8.33 3.71 -13.71
C PRO A 256 8.96 2.46 -13.08
N GLN A 257 8.38 1.31 -13.40
CA GLN A 257 8.74 0.00 -12.83
C GLN A 257 10.21 -0.40 -12.98
N LYS A 258 10.91 0.17 -13.96
CA LYS A 258 12.30 -0.21 -14.29
C LYS A 258 13.31 0.07 -13.17
N LYS A 259 12.94 0.85 -12.16
CA LYS A 259 13.83 1.23 -11.07
C LYS A 259 13.70 0.40 -9.78
N GLN A 260 12.84 -0.64 -9.77
CA GLN A 260 12.71 -1.52 -8.59
C GLN A 260 12.81 -3.01 -8.96
N ALA A 261 13.58 -3.74 -8.17
CA ALA A 261 13.87 -5.15 -8.44
C ALA A 261 12.63 -6.05 -8.37
N ASN A 262 11.76 -5.83 -7.36
CA ASN A 262 10.60 -6.69 -7.13
C ASN A 262 9.45 -6.47 -8.12
N ILE A 263 9.44 -5.37 -8.86
CA ILE A 263 8.45 -5.12 -9.93
C ILE A 263 9.02 -5.32 -11.34
N SER A 264 10.28 -5.70 -11.46
CA SER A 264 10.87 -6.06 -12.75
C SER A 264 10.11 -7.22 -13.39
N ARG A 265 9.93 -7.19 -14.71
CA ARG A 265 9.27 -8.27 -15.45
C ARG A 265 9.94 -9.63 -15.22
N ASN A 266 11.25 -9.62 -15.02
CA ASN A 266 12.02 -10.78 -14.64
C ASN A 266 12.71 -10.51 -13.30
N ILE A 267 12.16 -11.03 -12.21
CA ILE A 267 12.78 -10.96 -10.89
C ILE A 267 14.06 -11.81 -10.85
N GLY A 268 14.13 -12.86 -11.66
CA GLY A 268 15.22 -13.84 -11.66
C GLY A 268 14.92 -15.08 -10.82
N GLY A 269 15.75 -16.10 -10.93
CA GLY A 269 15.69 -17.31 -10.09
C GLY A 269 14.39 -18.12 -10.14
N GLY A 270 13.54 -17.94 -11.16
CA GLY A 270 12.25 -18.63 -11.27
C GLY A 270 11.12 -17.99 -10.45
N TYR A 271 11.29 -16.74 -10.03
CA TYR A 271 10.29 -16.01 -9.26
C TYR A 271 9.46 -15.05 -10.12
N ALA A 272 8.18 -15.00 -9.82
CA ALA A 272 7.20 -14.10 -10.41
C ALA A 272 6.97 -12.87 -9.50
N ARG A 273 6.35 -11.83 -10.08
CA ARG A 273 5.76 -10.72 -9.33
C ARG A 273 4.49 -11.20 -8.65
N GLY A 274 4.63 -11.81 -7.47
CA GLY A 274 3.49 -12.29 -6.69
C GLY A 274 2.75 -11.13 -6.03
N HIS A 275 1.46 -11.00 -6.31
CA HIS A 275 0.63 -10.03 -5.61
C HIS A 275 0.29 -10.52 -4.20
N MET A 276 0.37 -9.64 -3.22
CA MET A 276 -0.15 -9.92 -1.88
C MET A 276 -1.65 -9.65 -1.83
N LEU A 277 -2.11 -8.46 -2.21
CA LEU A 277 -3.50 -8.19 -2.58
C LEU A 277 -3.67 -8.51 -4.08
N PRO A 278 -4.47 -9.52 -4.45
CA PRO A 278 -4.65 -9.89 -5.85
C PRO A 278 -5.28 -8.77 -6.68
N SER A 279 -4.77 -8.55 -7.88
CA SER A 279 -5.35 -7.58 -8.82
C SER A 279 -6.83 -7.86 -9.11
N ALA A 280 -7.21 -9.14 -9.19
CA ALA A 280 -8.59 -9.53 -9.45
C ALA A 280 -9.58 -9.18 -8.33
N ASP A 281 -9.10 -8.84 -7.13
CA ASP A 281 -9.93 -8.43 -6.00
C ASP A 281 -10.24 -6.92 -6.02
N ARG A 282 -9.73 -6.17 -7.02
CA ARG A 282 -9.77 -4.71 -7.10
C ARG A 282 -10.14 -4.20 -8.50
N TYR A 283 -11.27 -4.66 -9.06
CA TYR A 283 -11.70 -4.29 -10.41
C TYR A 283 -12.71 -3.15 -10.49
N ASN A 284 -13.07 -2.52 -9.37
CA ASN A 284 -14.11 -1.49 -9.39
C ASN A 284 -13.72 -0.27 -10.25
N THR A 285 -12.53 0.32 -10.02
CA THR A 285 -11.99 1.43 -10.82
C THR A 285 -10.56 1.13 -11.26
N TRP A 286 -10.09 1.90 -12.25
CA TRP A 286 -8.70 1.81 -12.72
C TRP A 286 -7.71 2.07 -11.57
N ASN A 287 -7.92 3.14 -10.79
CA ASN A 287 -7.06 3.48 -9.65
C ASN A 287 -7.04 2.38 -8.60
N THR A 288 -8.20 1.82 -8.28
CA THR A 288 -8.32 0.72 -7.31
C THR A 288 -7.45 -0.47 -7.73
N ASN A 289 -7.46 -0.80 -9.03
CA ASN A 289 -6.65 -1.87 -9.58
C ASN A 289 -5.17 -1.49 -9.73
N ALA A 290 -4.87 -0.29 -10.21
CA ALA A 290 -3.50 0.18 -10.44
C ALA A 290 -2.65 0.15 -9.16
N GLN A 291 -3.24 0.50 -8.01
CA GLN A 291 -2.56 0.43 -6.71
C GLN A 291 -2.11 -0.98 -6.35
N THR A 292 -2.76 -2.03 -6.86
CA THR A 292 -2.31 -3.41 -6.63
C THR A 292 -0.97 -3.72 -7.29
N CYS A 293 -0.55 -2.92 -8.26
CA CYS A 293 0.72 -3.06 -8.97
C CYS A 293 1.88 -2.28 -8.32
N TYR A 294 1.65 -1.63 -7.19
CA TYR A 294 2.74 -1.00 -6.45
C TYR A 294 3.73 -2.02 -5.91
N SER A 295 5.01 -1.63 -5.90
CA SER A 295 6.09 -2.47 -5.38
C SER A 295 5.86 -2.94 -3.94
N THR A 296 5.14 -2.15 -3.14
CA THR A 296 4.76 -2.47 -1.77
C THR A 296 3.76 -3.62 -1.65
N ASN A 297 3.09 -3.96 -2.74
CA ASN A 297 2.15 -5.09 -2.81
C ASN A 297 2.75 -6.33 -3.49
N ILE A 298 4.05 -6.31 -3.83
CA ILE A 298 4.68 -7.36 -4.65
C ILE A 298 5.76 -8.08 -3.85
N MET A 299 5.74 -9.41 -3.92
CA MET A 299 6.75 -10.31 -3.38
C MET A 299 7.40 -11.16 -4.47
N ALA A 300 8.65 -11.56 -4.26
CA ALA A 300 9.29 -12.57 -5.10
C ALA A 300 8.70 -13.93 -4.76
N GLN A 301 7.73 -14.39 -5.55
CA GLN A 301 7.00 -15.63 -5.34
C GLN A 301 7.40 -16.66 -6.39
N GLN A 302 7.70 -17.90 -5.97
CA GLN A 302 8.07 -18.97 -6.90
C GLN A 302 6.95 -19.14 -7.94
N TYR A 303 7.37 -19.24 -9.23
CA TYR A 303 6.44 -19.10 -10.35
C TYR A 303 5.32 -20.15 -10.36
N ASP A 304 5.68 -21.45 -10.22
CA ASP A 304 4.70 -22.53 -10.23
C ASP A 304 3.79 -22.49 -9.00
N PHE A 305 4.32 -22.11 -7.83
CA PHE A 305 3.55 -21.91 -6.62
C PHE A 305 2.55 -20.74 -6.76
N ASN A 306 2.99 -19.62 -7.31
CA ASN A 306 2.14 -18.45 -7.54
C ASN A 306 0.92 -18.79 -8.42
N SER A 307 1.12 -19.56 -9.49
CA SER A 307 0.04 -20.00 -10.40
C SER A 307 -0.70 -21.25 -9.95
N GLY A 308 -0.12 -22.03 -9.04
CA GLY A 308 -0.66 -23.29 -8.52
C GLY A 308 -1.55 -23.14 -7.29
N SER A 309 -1.11 -23.69 -6.17
CA SER A 309 -1.88 -23.70 -4.91
C SER A 309 -2.22 -22.31 -4.39
N TRP A 310 -1.31 -21.32 -4.57
CA TRP A 310 -1.58 -19.94 -4.16
C TRP A 310 -2.70 -19.31 -4.98
N GLY A 311 -2.65 -19.42 -6.32
CA GLY A 311 -3.73 -18.96 -7.20
C GLY A 311 -5.06 -19.67 -6.94
N THR A 312 -5.01 -20.97 -6.60
CA THR A 312 -6.18 -21.74 -6.16
C THR A 312 -6.77 -21.17 -4.88
N LEU A 313 -5.94 -20.85 -3.88
CA LEU A 313 -6.39 -20.22 -2.64
C LEU A 313 -7.02 -18.84 -2.92
N GLU A 314 -6.41 -18.01 -3.75
CA GLU A 314 -6.95 -16.70 -4.13
C GLU A 314 -8.35 -16.82 -4.75
N ASN A 315 -8.53 -17.73 -5.68
CA ASN A 315 -9.84 -17.97 -6.31
C ASN A 315 -10.88 -18.46 -5.31
N LYS A 316 -10.51 -19.37 -4.41
CA LYS A 316 -11.40 -19.85 -3.36
C LYS A 316 -11.80 -18.75 -2.39
N VAL A 317 -10.86 -17.88 -1.99
CA VAL A 317 -11.12 -16.73 -1.12
C VAL A 317 -12.02 -15.72 -1.83
N ARG A 318 -11.77 -15.41 -3.11
CA ARG A 318 -12.60 -14.49 -3.90
C ARG A 318 -14.05 -14.96 -4.01
N ASN A 319 -14.29 -16.25 -4.12
CA ASN A 319 -15.65 -16.82 -4.15
C ASN A 319 -16.39 -16.69 -2.80
N LYS A 320 -15.72 -16.25 -1.73
CA LYS A 320 -16.34 -15.93 -0.44
C LYS A 320 -16.61 -14.43 -0.24
N VAL A 321 -16.24 -13.63 -1.23
CA VAL A 321 -16.51 -12.17 -1.22
C VAL A 321 -18.00 -11.95 -1.48
N CYS A 322 -18.62 -11.15 -0.63
CA CYS A 322 -20.03 -10.79 -0.70
C CYS A 322 -20.22 -9.38 -0.14
N ALA A 323 -21.42 -8.97 0.17
CA ALA A 323 -21.71 -7.69 0.81
C ALA A 323 -21.33 -7.67 2.31
N ASP A 324 -21.07 -8.82 2.92
CA ASP A 324 -20.44 -8.90 4.23
C ASP A 324 -18.92 -8.92 4.09
N THR A 325 -18.22 -8.10 4.86
CA THR A 325 -16.77 -7.92 4.71
C THR A 325 -16.00 -9.15 5.18
N LEU A 326 -15.14 -9.65 4.30
CA LEU A 326 -14.08 -10.61 4.63
C LEU A 326 -12.79 -9.83 4.90
N PHE A 327 -12.24 -9.93 6.09
CA PHE A 327 -10.98 -9.29 6.48
C PHE A 327 -9.83 -10.22 6.15
N VAL A 328 -8.89 -9.72 5.36
CA VAL A 328 -7.78 -10.52 4.81
C VAL A 328 -6.45 -9.89 5.19
N VAL A 329 -5.52 -10.72 5.66
CA VAL A 329 -4.09 -10.36 5.77
C VAL A 329 -3.27 -11.36 4.97
N VAL A 330 -2.43 -10.87 4.09
CA VAL A 330 -1.43 -11.66 3.37
C VAL A 330 -0.05 -11.26 3.88
N GLY A 331 0.81 -12.21 4.12
CA GLY A 331 2.14 -11.84 4.62
C GLY A 331 3.24 -12.82 4.24
N THR A 332 4.44 -12.45 4.64
CA THR A 332 5.69 -13.13 4.30
C THR A 332 6.51 -13.42 5.54
N LEU A 333 7.16 -14.59 5.57
CA LEU A 333 8.19 -14.92 6.53
C LEU A 333 9.54 -15.02 5.84
N PHE A 334 10.60 -14.63 6.54
CA PHE A 334 11.96 -14.62 6.05
C PHE A 334 12.87 -15.52 6.92
N GLU A 335 12.39 -16.69 7.24
CA GLU A 335 13.16 -17.75 7.90
C GLU A 335 14.09 -18.38 6.84
N ASN A 336 15.40 -18.34 7.02
CA ASN A 336 16.36 -18.82 6.04
C ASN A 336 16.19 -18.20 4.63
N SER A 337 15.92 -16.90 4.57
CA SER A 337 15.63 -16.21 3.32
C SER A 337 16.85 -16.13 2.41
N THR A 338 16.60 -16.27 1.12
CA THR A 338 17.56 -16.00 0.05
C THR A 338 17.29 -14.65 -0.60
N THR A 339 18.18 -14.21 -1.46
CA THR A 339 17.98 -13.04 -2.31
C THR A 339 18.13 -13.42 -3.78
N VAL A 340 17.37 -12.73 -4.63
CA VAL A 340 17.56 -12.75 -6.08
C VAL A 340 17.95 -11.37 -6.57
N SER A 341 18.67 -11.33 -7.68
CA SER A 341 19.17 -10.09 -8.26
C SER A 341 18.72 -9.99 -9.71
N ASN A 342 18.47 -8.77 -10.15
CA ASN A 342 18.30 -8.41 -11.56
C ASN A 342 18.95 -7.06 -11.83
N SER A 343 18.75 -6.49 -13.02
CA SER A 343 19.29 -5.18 -13.41
C SER A 343 18.87 -4.02 -12.50
N ASN A 344 17.80 -4.18 -11.71
CA ASN A 344 17.27 -3.15 -10.82
C ASN A 344 17.69 -3.37 -9.35
N GLY A 345 18.53 -4.37 -9.06
CA GLY A 345 19.06 -4.63 -7.73
C GLY A 345 18.63 -5.97 -7.12
N LYS A 346 18.75 -6.08 -5.81
CA LYS A 346 18.44 -7.28 -5.03
C LYS A 346 17.09 -7.16 -4.36
N VAL A 347 16.38 -8.27 -4.26
CA VAL A 347 15.15 -8.42 -3.48
C VAL A 347 15.21 -9.70 -2.65
N ALA A 348 14.75 -9.64 -1.41
CA ALA A 348 14.66 -10.82 -0.57
C ALA A 348 13.51 -11.73 -1.05
N VAL A 349 13.76 -13.03 -1.04
CA VAL A 349 12.75 -14.04 -1.32
C VAL A 349 12.17 -14.52 0.00
N PRO A 350 10.88 -14.37 0.26
CA PRO A 350 10.29 -14.92 1.47
C PRO A 350 10.40 -16.46 1.47
N SER A 351 10.70 -17.03 2.63
CA SER A 351 10.70 -18.48 2.83
C SER A 351 9.30 -19.06 2.79
N HIS A 352 8.33 -18.31 3.33
CA HIS A 352 6.92 -18.69 3.36
C HIS A 352 6.03 -17.51 3.02
N CYS A 353 4.89 -17.84 2.41
CA CYS A 353 3.77 -16.93 2.19
C CYS A 353 2.58 -17.40 3.01
N PHE A 354 1.88 -16.50 3.69
CA PHE A 354 0.68 -16.83 4.46
C PHE A 354 -0.50 -15.93 4.09
N LYS A 355 -1.71 -16.44 4.35
CA LYS A 355 -2.96 -15.69 4.19
C LYS A 355 -3.87 -15.99 5.36
N LEU A 356 -4.35 -14.94 6.04
CA LEU A 356 -5.24 -15.00 7.20
C LEU A 356 -6.59 -14.43 6.83
N LEU A 357 -7.65 -15.10 7.22
CA LEU A 357 -9.04 -14.76 6.91
C LEU A 357 -9.84 -14.64 8.19
N LEU A 358 -10.68 -13.62 8.27
CA LEU A 358 -11.62 -13.41 9.36
C LEU A 358 -12.93 -12.84 8.83
N ARG A 359 -14.06 -13.39 9.24
CA ARG A 359 -15.40 -12.84 8.99
C ARG A 359 -16.40 -13.26 10.05
N THR A 360 -17.58 -12.65 10.02
CA THR A 360 -18.72 -13.10 10.83
C THR A 360 -19.34 -14.36 10.25
N LYS A 361 -19.93 -15.20 11.14
CA LYS A 361 -20.86 -16.26 10.74
C LYS A 361 -22.28 -15.74 10.58
N VAL A 362 -22.57 -14.62 11.20
CA VAL A 362 -23.89 -13.99 11.16
C VAL A 362 -24.11 -13.49 9.74
N GLY A 363 -25.12 -14.02 9.07
CA GLY A 363 -25.42 -13.71 7.68
C GLY A 363 -25.80 -12.25 7.48
N GLU A 364 -25.83 -11.83 6.22
CA GLU A 364 -26.21 -10.50 5.81
C GLU A 364 -27.69 -10.21 6.10
N THR A 365 -28.03 -8.95 6.27
CA THR A 365 -29.40 -8.48 6.19
C THR A 365 -29.86 -8.45 4.72
N ASP A 366 -31.17 -8.26 4.48
CA ASP A 366 -31.69 -8.07 3.12
C ASP A 366 -31.10 -6.87 2.38
N GLU A 367 -30.49 -5.94 3.13
CA GLU A 367 -29.79 -4.76 2.60
C GLU A 367 -28.29 -5.02 2.30
N GLY A 368 -27.80 -6.25 2.45
CA GLY A 368 -26.42 -6.60 2.25
C GLY A 368 -25.47 -6.12 3.35
N LYS A 369 -25.99 -5.84 4.55
CA LYS A 369 -25.18 -5.43 5.71
C LYS A 369 -25.11 -6.59 6.71
N PRO A 370 -24.01 -6.71 7.48
CA PRO A 370 -23.94 -7.71 8.54
C PRO A 370 -25.00 -7.42 9.60
N LYS A 371 -25.66 -8.49 10.09
CA LYS A 371 -26.68 -8.37 11.14
C LYS A 371 -26.10 -7.84 12.45
N ILE A 372 -24.85 -8.18 12.73
CA ILE A 372 -24.09 -7.68 13.89
C ILE A 372 -22.74 -7.25 13.36
N ARG A 373 -22.30 -6.05 13.72
CA ARG A 373 -20.96 -5.58 13.36
C ARG A 373 -19.90 -6.44 14.04
N ILE A 374 -18.82 -6.72 13.33
CA ILE A 374 -17.80 -7.64 13.82
C ILE A 374 -17.20 -7.22 15.17
N GLN A 375 -17.11 -5.91 15.46
CA GLN A 375 -16.58 -5.42 16.73
C GLN A 375 -17.57 -5.49 17.88
N ASP A 376 -18.86 -5.65 17.59
CA ASP A 376 -19.93 -5.82 18.61
C ASP A 376 -20.16 -7.31 18.93
N ILE A 377 -19.50 -8.22 18.22
CA ILE A 377 -19.58 -9.66 18.49
C ILE A 377 -18.88 -9.98 19.81
N THR A 378 -19.57 -10.73 20.64
CA THR A 378 -19.10 -11.12 21.98
C THR A 378 -18.83 -12.61 22.12
N SER A 379 -19.10 -13.41 21.07
CA SER A 379 -18.83 -14.84 21.04
C SER A 379 -17.90 -15.23 19.92
N ALA A 380 -16.83 -15.95 20.21
CA ALA A 380 -15.94 -16.53 19.21
C ALA A 380 -16.67 -17.48 18.25
N ASN A 381 -17.80 -18.05 18.67
CA ASN A 381 -18.63 -18.94 17.86
C ASN A 381 -19.35 -18.21 16.71
N ASP A 382 -19.49 -16.88 16.80
CA ASP A 382 -20.12 -16.06 15.77
C ASP A 382 -19.11 -15.58 14.72
N LEU A 383 -17.85 -15.97 14.87
CA LEU A 383 -16.76 -15.64 13.98
C LEU A 383 -16.18 -16.88 13.29
N MET A 384 -15.69 -16.68 12.09
CA MET A 384 -14.89 -17.64 11.33
C MET A 384 -13.51 -17.07 11.12
N CYS A 385 -12.48 -17.79 11.55
CA CYS A 385 -11.09 -17.40 11.38
C CYS A 385 -10.27 -18.60 10.91
N ILE A 386 -9.36 -18.40 9.97
CA ILE A 386 -8.46 -19.43 9.46
C ILE A 386 -7.20 -18.78 8.88
N GLY A 387 -6.09 -19.48 8.95
CA GLY A 387 -4.86 -19.15 8.27
C GLY A 387 -4.42 -20.25 7.31
N PHE A 388 -3.64 -19.85 6.31
CA PHE A 388 -2.94 -20.74 5.40
C PHE A 388 -1.48 -20.30 5.33
N ILE A 389 -0.56 -21.26 5.31
CA ILE A 389 0.86 -21.02 5.12
C ILE A 389 1.45 -22.03 4.16
N PHE A 390 2.28 -21.54 3.25
CA PHE A 390 3.00 -22.36 2.28
C PHE A 390 4.47 -21.98 2.25
N GLU A 391 5.32 -22.96 2.04
CA GLU A 391 6.68 -22.68 1.61
C GLU A 391 6.68 -22.02 0.23
N ASN A 392 7.58 -21.06 0.02
CA ASN A 392 7.69 -20.36 -1.26
C ASN A 392 8.63 -21.14 -2.21
N ASN A 393 8.23 -22.32 -2.58
CA ASN A 393 9.01 -23.21 -3.43
C ASN A 393 8.15 -23.95 -4.47
N LYS A 394 8.78 -24.68 -5.37
CA LYS A 394 8.11 -25.40 -6.45
C LYS A 394 7.24 -26.56 -5.93
N ALA A 395 7.64 -27.23 -4.86
CA ALA A 395 6.88 -28.34 -4.29
C ALA A 395 5.51 -27.89 -3.75
N ALA A 396 5.42 -26.67 -3.26
CA ALA A 396 4.17 -26.08 -2.78
C ALA A 396 3.13 -25.83 -3.89
N ALA A 397 3.53 -25.86 -5.18
CA ALA A 397 2.61 -25.60 -6.29
C ALA A 397 1.41 -26.56 -6.38
N SER A 398 1.57 -27.78 -5.92
CA SER A 398 0.54 -28.84 -5.90
C SER A 398 0.03 -29.17 -4.50
N ALA A 399 0.41 -28.38 -3.49
CA ALA A 399 -0.04 -28.63 -2.12
C ALA A 399 -1.56 -28.45 -1.98
N SER A 400 -2.22 -29.34 -1.24
CA SER A 400 -3.63 -29.17 -0.94
C SER A 400 -3.82 -27.98 0.01
N LEU A 401 -4.93 -27.25 -0.13
CA LEU A 401 -5.21 -26.13 0.78
C LEU A 401 -5.38 -26.61 2.23
N SER A 402 -5.96 -27.80 2.41
CA SER A 402 -6.16 -28.38 3.74
C SER A 402 -4.85 -28.68 4.48
N SER A 403 -3.79 -29.06 3.75
CA SER A 403 -2.46 -29.29 4.34
C SER A 403 -1.73 -28.01 4.76
N ALA A 404 -2.16 -26.86 4.24
CA ALA A 404 -1.57 -25.56 4.53
C ALA A 404 -2.27 -24.81 5.68
N VAL A 405 -3.30 -25.41 6.28
CA VAL A 405 -4.09 -24.77 7.33
C VAL A 405 -3.26 -24.53 8.59
N VAL A 406 -3.35 -23.34 9.09
CA VAL A 406 -2.67 -22.83 10.29
C VAL A 406 -3.60 -21.88 11.04
N SER A 407 -3.41 -21.70 12.32
CA SER A 407 -4.13 -20.66 13.08
C SER A 407 -3.45 -19.31 12.95
N VAL A 408 -4.19 -18.24 13.20
CA VAL A 408 -3.62 -16.89 13.28
C VAL A 408 -2.60 -16.80 14.40
N ALA A 409 -2.86 -17.46 15.55
CA ALA A 409 -1.95 -17.47 16.70
C ALA A 409 -0.57 -18.06 16.35
N GLU A 410 -0.51 -19.14 15.57
CA GLU A 410 0.74 -19.74 15.11
C GLU A 410 1.52 -18.78 14.18
N ILE A 411 0.82 -18.03 13.32
CA ILE A 411 1.46 -17.04 12.47
C ILE A 411 1.94 -15.82 13.28
N GLU A 412 1.20 -15.41 14.31
CA GLU A 412 1.65 -14.35 15.22
C GLU A 412 2.96 -14.71 15.93
N GLU A 413 3.08 -15.98 16.35
CA GLU A 413 4.31 -16.49 16.99
C GLU A 413 5.50 -16.47 16.03
N ARG A 414 5.33 -16.94 14.79
CA ARG A 414 6.37 -17.02 13.78
C ARG A 414 6.78 -15.65 13.22
N SER A 415 5.80 -14.78 12.96
CA SER A 415 6.04 -13.49 12.31
C SER A 415 6.47 -12.39 13.29
N GLY A 416 6.10 -12.53 14.56
CA GLY A 416 6.25 -11.50 15.60
C GLY A 416 5.32 -10.30 15.42
N PHE A 417 4.34 -10.37 14.49
CA PHE A 417 3.27 -9.38 14.34
C PHE A 417 2.02 -9.82 15.07
N LYS A 418 1.12 -8.87 15.34
CA LYS A 418 -0.19 -9.12 15.92
C LYS A 418 -1.27 -8.74 14.92
N PHE A 419 -2.17 -9.68 14.64
CA PHE A 419 -3.22 -9.54 13.64
C PHE A 419 -4.59 -9.40 14.30
N PHE A 420 -5.55 -8.82 13.56
CA PHE A 420 -6.93 -8.64 14.01
C PHE A 420 -7.02 -8.01 15.41
N GLN A 421 -6.24 -6.93 15.62
CA GLN A 421 -6.12 -6.27 16.93
C GLN A 421 -7.39 -5.54 17.33
N ASN A 422 -8.22 -5.15 16.36
CA ASN A 422 -9.46 -4.39 16.60
C ASN A 422 -10.67 -5.30 16.84
N LEU A 423 -10.47 -6.60 17.01
CA LEU A 423 -11.49 -7.48 17.56
C LEU A 423 -11.72 -7.20 19.04
N ASN A 424 -12.93 -7.55 19.51
CA ASN A 424 -13.20 -7.57 20.95
C ASN A 424 -12.14 -8.44 21.67
N PRO A 425 -11.36 -7.87 22.60
CA PRO A 425 -10.27 -8.61 23.27
C PRO A 425 -10.74 -9.87 24.01
N ALA A 426 -11.99 -9.89 24.49
CA ALA A 426 -12.54 -11.02 25.23
C ALA A 426 -12.63 -12.31 24.38
N ILE A 427 -12.73 -12.16 23.06
CA ILE A 427 -12.86 -13.31 22.15
C ILE A 427 -11.67 -13.48 21.21
N ALA A 428 -10.81 -12.46 21.09
CA ALA A 428 -9.72 -12.45 20.12
C ALA A 428 -8.79 -13.66 20.27
N ALA A 429 -8.45 -14.05 21.51
CA ALA A 429 -7.55 -15.18 21.77
C ALA A 429 -8.13 -16.53 21.31
N GLU A 430 -9.44 -16.72 21.43
CA GLU A 430 -10.12 -17.95 20.99
C GLU A 430 -10.29 -17.97 19.47
N VAL A 431 -10.72 -16.85 18.89
CA VAL A 431 -10.91 -16.70 17.45
C VAL A 431 -9.63 -17.01 16.70
N LYS A 432 -8.50 -16.49 17.17
CA LYS A 432 -7.18 -16.66 16.54
C LYS A 432 -6.65 -18.10 16.58
N LYS A 433 -7.24 -19.00 17.37
CA LYS A 433 -6.88 -20.43 17.41
C LYS A 433 -7.68 -21.28 16.42
N GLN A 434 -8.69 -20.71 15.76
CA GLN A 434 -9.55 -21.46 14.85
C GLN A 434 -8.79 -21.98 13.62
N LYS A 435 -9.11 -23.24 13.22
CA LYS A 435 -8.54 -23.93 12.05
C LYS A 435 -9.61 -24.75 11.27
N ASN A 436 -10.87 -24.39 11.39
CA ASN A 436 -11.96 -25.21 10.81
C ASN A 436 -12.06 -24.98 9.30
N TYR A 437 -11.28 -25.74 8.52
CA TYR A 437 -11.22 -25.66 7.05
C TYR A 437 -12.58 -25.95 6.41
N SER A 438 -13.28 -26.99 6.86
CA SER A 438 -14.55 -27.41 6.27
C SER A 438 -15.67 -26.39 6.43
N ALA A 439 -15.64 -25.59 7.52
CA ALA A 439 -16.62 -24.52 7.72
C ALA A 439 -16.54 -23.41 6.66
N TRP A 440 -15.39 -23.25 6.00
CA TRP A 440 -15.22 -22.27 4.94
C TRP A 440 -15.74 -22.76 3.57
N GLY A 441 -16.00 -24.09 3.43
CA GLY A 441 -16.45 -24.68 2.17
C GLY A 441 -15.42 -24.50 1.04
N PHE A 442 -14.15 -24.67 1.36
CA PHE A 442 -13.02 -24.61 0.41
C PHE A 442 -12.82 -25.96 -0.30
#